data_0d76a32c6cd42314aa2c1b0b08de4535
#
_entry.id   0d76a32c6cd42314aa2c1b0b08de4535
#
_cell.length_a   1.000
_cell.length_b   1.000
_cell.length_c   1.000
_cell.angle_alpha   90.00
_cell.angle_beta   90.00
_cell.angle_gamma   90.00
#
_symmetry.space_group_name_H-M   'P 1'
#
loop_
_entity.id
_entity.type
_entity.pdbx_description
1 polymer ?
#
loop_
_entity_poly.entity_id
_entity_poly.type
_entity_poly.pdbx_seq_one_letter_code
_entity_poly.pdbx_strand_id
1 'polypeptide(L)'
;MTFYQELQLSSTGSKQLIKSTTDPKEKRRHILIYNFKVYLVMAFCVTVVSMYSKLTGSSNSVVGVTVLLAVLVLRQADFGIRTTHGLLSIAGIFGILMAGPRLANMVSPLAAFAVNVVCILLLMILGCHNVIMYNHSTFVLGYLLLLGYDVTGKEYTFRVIGLLVGMVICMIVFYKNQRNRAYRRTFLDLFREFDLKSARSRWYVKLTLIVSSAMLFMNLLGLPRAMWAGIACMSVCLPFTEDCIPRSVSRGMFNVVGCLLFIVLYLVLPESMYPYIGMIGGIGVGYSAGYPWQTAFNTFGALSIAAGIFGMPAAVALRIGANVLGAAYTVICNKVTDKVAEYISANRCAESLQG
;
A
#
# COMPACT_ATOMS: atom_id res chain seq x y z
N MET A 1 -3.09 16.20 -27.87
CA MET A 1 -2.67 16.27 -26.45
C MET A 1 -1.34 16.99 -26.33
N THR A 2 -1.17 17.85 -25.29
CA THR A 2 0.12 18.47 -25.02
C THR A 2 1.07 17.46 -24.34
N PHE A 3 2.39 17.68 -24.46
CA PHE A 3 3.41 16.86 -23.79
C PHE A 3 3.15 16.71 -22.28
N TYR A 4 2.77 17.81 -21.61
CA TYR A 4 2.49 17.80 -20.17
C TYR A 4 1.25 16.96 -19.81
N GLN A 5 0.21 17.01 -20.63
CA GLN A 5 -0.99 16.16 -20.44
C GLN A 5 -0.66 14.67 -20.59
N GLU A 6 0.19 14.31 -21.56
CA GLU A 6 0.62 12.93 -21.73
C GLU A 6 1.45 12.41 -20.55
N LEU A 7 2.30 13.27 -19.95
CA LEU A 7 3.05 12.91 -18.75
C LEU A 7 2.14 12.61 -17.55
N GLN A 8 0.95 13.19 -17.48
CA GLN A 8 0.00 12.98 -16.38
C GLN A 8 -0.88 11.73 -16.54
N LEU A 9 -0.92 11.11 -17.70
CA LEU A 9 -1.69 9.88 -17.90
C LEU A 9 -1.20 8.76 -16.99
N SER A 10 -2.11 7.87 -16.59
CA SER A 10 -1.72 6.57 -16.00
C SER A 10 -1.00 5.68 -17.02
N SER A 11 -0.35 4.61 -16.58
CA SER A 11 0.26 3.61 -17.47
C SER A 11 -0.79 3.00 -18.41
N THR A 12 -2.01 2.76 -17.89
CA THR A 12 -3.15 2.30 -18.70
C THR A 12 -3.54 3.32 -19.76
N GLY A 13 -3.69 4.59 -19.37
CA GLY A 13 -4.04 5.67 -20.30
C GLY A 13 -2.98 5.88 -21.39
N SER A 14 -1.69 5.84 -21.05
CA SER A 14 -0.60 5.93 -22.04
C SER A 14 -0.62 4.76 -23.03
N LYS A 15 -0.85 3.53 -22.54
CA LYS A 15 -0.95 2.35 -23.43
C LYS A 15 -2.19 2.40 -24.34
N GLN A 16 -3.33 2.87 -23.83
CA GLN A 16 -4.53 3.06 -24.64
C GLN A 16 -4.30 4.10 -25.74
N LEU A 17 -3.68 5.25 -25.40
CA LEU A 17 -3.33 6.29 -26.37
C LEU A 17 -2.42 5.74 -27.48
N ILE A 18 -1.36 5.00 -27.10
CA ILE A 18 -0.44 4.36 -28.06
C ILE A 18 -1.18 3.36 -28.96
N LYS A 19 -2.14 2.59 -28.39
CA LYS A 19 -2.90 1.58 -29.13
C LYS A 19 -3.91 2.21 -30.08
N SER A 20 -4.54 3.33 -29.72
CA SER A 20 -5.54 4.02 -30.52
C SER A 20 -4.96 4.90 -31.64
N THR A 21 -3.66 5.23 -31.58
CA THR A 21 -2.98 6.07 -32.57
C THR A 21 -2.61 5.23 -33.82
N THR A 22 -3.09 5.62 -34.97
CA THR A 22 -2.86 4.95 -36.27
C THR A 22 -1.64 5.49 -36.99
N ASP A 23 -1.34 6.79 -36.87
CA ASP A 23 -0.15 7.39 -37.49
C ASP A 23 1.15 6.88 -36.82
N PRO A 24 2.08 6.27 -37.61
CA PRO A 24 3.33 5.74 -37.06
C PRO A 24 4.23 6.78 -36.42
N LYS A 25 4.23 8.02 -36.90
CA LYS A 25 5.07 9.12 -36.33
C LYS A 25 4.55 9.55 -34.97
N GLU A 26 3.24 9.78 -34.86
CA GLU A 26 2.61 10.11 -33.56
C GLU A 26 2.72 8.97 -32.57
N LYS A 27 2.49 7.74 -33.01
CA LYS A 27 2.64 6.54 -32.16
C LYS A 27 4.04 6.43 -31.58
N ARG A 28 5.09 6.66 -32.39
CA ARG A 28 6.49 6.67 -31.93
C ARG A 28 6.73 7.78 -30.90
N ARG A 29 6.17 8.97 -31.12
CA ARG A 29 6.24 10.08 -30.15
C ARG A 29 5.60 9.69 -28.81
N HIS A 30 4.40 9.12 -28.80
CA HIS A 30 3.72 8.68 -27.59
C HIS A 30 4.52 7.60 -26.83
N ILE A 31 5.15 6.66 -27.56
CA ILE A 31 6.03 5.66 -26.96
C ILE A 31 7.24 6.32 -26.29
N LEU A 32 7.88 7.29 -26.94
CA LEU A 32 9.02 8.02 -26.36
C LEU A 32 8.62 8.81 -25.11
N ILE A 33 7.47 9.50 -25.12
CA ILE A 33 6.96 10.23 -23.98
C ILE A 33 6.63 9.27 -22.82
N TYR A 34 6.05 8.10 -23.12
CA TYR A 34 5.75 7.10 -22.08
C TYR A 34 7.03 6.54 -21.45
N ASN A 35 8.04 6.21 -22.23
CA ASN A 35 9.34 5.77 -21.73
C ASN A 35 10.00 6.86 -20.87
N PHE A 36 10.07 8.09 -21.39
CA PHE A 36 10.62 9.23 -20.65
C PHE A 36 9.93 9.41 -19.30
N LYS A 37 8.59 9.32 -19.26
CA LYS A 37 7.81 9.41 -18.02
C LYS A 37 8.20 8.33 -17.03
N VAL A 38 8.29 7.05 -17.46
CA VAL A 38 8.62 5.94 -16.57
C VAL A 38 10.01 6.14 -15.95
N TYR A 39 11.01 6.49 -16.75
CA TYR A 39 12.35 6.74 -16.26
C TYR A 39 12.44 7.98 -15.39
N LEU A 40 11.72 9.06 -15.73
CA LEU A 40 11.66 10.28 -14.93
C LEU A 40 11.08 10.01 -13.54
N VAL A 41 9.95 9.30 -13.48
CA VAL A 41 9.32 8.92 -12.20
C VAL A 41 10.25 8.01 -11.41
N MET A 42 10.90 7.05 -12.05
CA MET A 42 11.85 6.16 -11.38
C MET A 42 13.05 6.92 -10.82
N ALA A 43 13.66 7.82 -11.60
CA ALA A 43 14.75 8.66 -11.15
C ALA A 43 14.34 9.53 -9.94
N PHE A 44 13.14 10.11 -9.99
CA PHE A 44 12.58 10.86 -8.86
C PHE A 44 12.42 9.98 -7.61
N CYS A 45 11.84 8.77 -7.75
CA CYS A 45 11.67 7.84 -6.64
C CYS A 45 13.01 7.44 -6.01
N VAL A 46 13.99 7.07 -6.83
CA VAL A 46 15.34 6.69 -6.37
C VAL A 46 16.02 7.87 -5.67
N THR A 47 15.94 9.07 -6.23
CA THR A 47 16.53 10.28 -5.64
C THR A 47 15.94 10.58 -4.26
N VAL A 48 14.61 10.55 -4.13
CA VAL A 48 13.93 10.82 -2.85
C VAL A 48 14.31 9.77 -1.80
N VAL A 49 14.22 8.48 -2.14
CA VAL A 49 14.54 7.39 -1.20
C VAL A 49 16.03 7.43 -0.80
N SER A 50 16.93 7.66 -1.77
CA SER A 50 18.38 7.78 -1.49
C SER A 50 18.69 9.00 -0.63
N MET A 51 18.01 10.13 -0.84
CA MET A 51 18.17 11.31 -0.01
C MET A 51 17.74 11.02 1.44
N TYR A 52 16.57 10.41 1.63
CA TYR A 52 16.14 9.98 2.96
C TYR A 52 17.13 9.00 3.61
N SER A 53 17.59 8.00 2.87
CA SER A 53 18.56 7.03 3.36
C SER A 53 19.89 7.68 3.79
N LYS A 54 20.36 8.70 3.07
CA LYS A 54 21.56 9.46 3.43
C LYS A 54 21.36 10.34 4.66
N LEU A 55 20.19 10.96 4.82
CA LEU A 55 19.88 11.89 5.92
C LEU A 55 19.50 11.19 7.21
N THR A 56 18.78 10.07 7.14
CA THR A 56 18.21 9.38 8.29
C THR A 56 18.81 8.00 8.56
N GLY A 57 19.79 7.59 7.76
CA GLY A 57 20.42 6.26 7.81
C GLY A 57 19.76 5.25 6.88
N SER A 58 20.53 4.26 6.44
CA SER A 58 20.08 3.21 5.48
C SER A 58 18.91 2.38 6.01
N SER A 59 18.87 2.12 7.31
CA SER A 59 17.76 1.42 8.00
C SER A 59 16.42 2.19 7.90
N ASN A 60 16.47 3.49 7.60
CA ASN A 60 15.31 4.37 7.46
C ASN A 60 14.94 4.68 6.00
N SER A 61 15.52 3.97 5.02
CA SER A 61 15.11 4.10 3.61
C SER A 61 13.60 3.89 3.41
N VAL A 62 12.98 3.05 4.24
CA VAL A 62 11.53 2.79 4.26
C VAL A 62 10.70 4.05 4.58
N VAL A 63 11.24 5.00 5.35
CA VAL A 63 10.60 6.30 5.59
C VAL A 63 10.49 7.07 4.28
N GLY A 64 11.58 7.11 3.50
CA GLY A 64 11.57 7.73 2.19
C GLY A 64 10.53 7.13 1.25
N VAL A 65 10.38 5.80 1.25
CA VAL A 65 9.33 5.10 0.48
C VAL A 65 7.93 5.51 0.95
N THR A 66 7.70 5.50 2.27
CA THR A 66 6.38 5.84 2.85
C THR A 66 5.99 7.28 2.54
N VAL A 67 6.91 8.23 2.72
CA VAL A 67 6.68 9.65 2.42
C VAL A 67 6.48 9.87 0.92
N LEU A 68 7.27 9.22 0.07
CA LEU A 68 7.12 9.31 -1.38
C LEU A 68 5.72 8.86 -1.83
N LEU A 69 5.26 7.71 -1.35
CA LEU A 69 3.92 7.19 -1.67
C LEU A 69 2.83 8.15 -1.18
N ALA A 70 2.97 8.70 0.02
CA ALA A 70 2.04 9.70 0.57
C ALA A 70 2.01 10.97 -0.28
N VAL A 71 3.16 11.51 -0.69
CA VAL A 71 3.26 12.69 -1.57
C VAL A 71 2.57 12.43 -2.92
N LEU A 72 2.83 11.27 -3.53
CA LEU A 72 2.25 10.92 -4.83
C LEU A 72 0.73 10.82 -4.77
N VAL A 73 0.18 10.22 -3.71
CA VAL A 73 -1.26 10.08 -3.52
C VAL A 73 -1.91 11.43 -3.16
N LEU A 74 -1.34 12.19 -2.23
CA LEU A 74 -1.90 13.47 -1.76
C LEU A 74 -1.83 14.59 -2.81
N ARG A 75 -1.07 14.40 -3.88
CA ARG A 75 -1.11 15.30 -5.04
C ARG A 75 -2.48 15.31 -5.73
N GLN A 76 -3.20 14.20 -5.71
CA GLN A 76 -4.48 14.04 -6.41
C GLN A 76 -5.66 13.79 -5.45
N ALA A 77 -5.41 13.06 -4.39
CA ALA A 77 -6.43 12.60 -3.46
C ALA A 77 -6.71 13.63 -2.36
N ASP A 78 -7.96 13.67 -1.92
CA ASP A 78 -8.43 14.47 -0.79
C ASP A 78 -9.10 13.60 0.28
N PHE A 79 -9.51 14.23 1.37
CA PHE A 79 -10.22 13.58 2.47
C PHE A 79 -11.73 13.91 2.50
N GLY A 80 -12.23 14.67 1.53
CA GLY A 80 -13.63 15.13 1.47
C GLY A 80 -14.05 16.07 2.60
N ILE A 81 -13.09 16.73 3.24
CA ILE A 81 -13.28 17.70 4.33
C ILE A 81 -12.56 19.01 4.00
N ARG A 82 -12.79 20.06 4.77
CA ARG A 82 -12.12 21.37 4.62
C ARG A 82 -10.60 21.16 4.56
N THR A 83 -9.93 21.84 3.65
CA THR A 83 -8.49 21.65 3.41
C THR A 83 -7.64 21.83 4.68
N THR A 84 -7.96 22.81 5.51
CA THR A 84 -7.29 23.03 6.81
C THR A 84 -7.47 21.85 7.78
N HIS A 85 -8.66 21.24 7.79
CA HIS A 85 -8.95 20.04 8.57
C HIS A 85 -8.30 18.79 7.97
N GLY A 86 -8.06 18.77 6.66
CA GLY A 86 -7.25 17.75 5.98
C GLY A 86 -5.81 17.73 6.47
N LEU A 87 -5.24 18.90 6.83
CA LEU A 87 -3.91 18.96 7.47
C LEU A 87 -3.89 18.25 8.82
N LEU A 88 -4.97 18.34 9.61
CA LEU A 88 -5.10 17.59 10.88
C LEU A 88 -5.16 16.08 10.62
N SER A 89 -5.86 15.65 9.56
CA SER A 89 -5.87 14.23 9.16
C SER A 89 -4.47 13.74 8.82
N ILE A 90 -3.68 14.52 8.07
CA ILE A 90 -2.29 14.18 7.75
C ILE A 90 -1.45 14.11 9.04
N ALA A 91 -1.61 15.07 9.97
CA ALA A 91 -0.92 15.02 11.26
C ALA A 91 -1.26 13.75 12.06
N GLY A 92 -2.54 13.39 12.13
CA GLY A 92 -3.01 12.17 12.78
C GLY A 92 -2.44 10.91 12.12
N ILE A 93 -2.47 10.82 10.79
CA ILE A 93 -1.90 9.70 10.03
C ILE A 93 -0.40 9.55 10.32
N PHE A 94 0.38 10.62 10.23
CA PHE A 94 1.80 10.57 10.50
C PHE A 94 2.10 10.29 11.98
N GLY A 95 1.28 10.77 12.92
CA GLY A 95 1.35 10.41 14.33
C GLY A 95 1.20 8.89 14.54
N ILE A 96 0.23 8.26 13.86
CA ILE A 96 0.05 6.81 13.89
C ILE A 96 1.25 6.10 13.26
N LEU A 97 1.78 6.58 12.13
CA LEU A 97 2.95 6.00 11.46
C LEU A 97 4.22 6.11 12.32
N MET A 98 4.36 7.14 13.14
CA MET A 98 5.48 7.28 14.08
C MET A 98 5.35 6.32 15.27
N ALA A 99 4.23 6.35 15.97
CA ALA A 99 4.06 5.65 17.24
C ALA A 99 3.60 4.18 17.07
N GLY A 100 2.62 3.93 16.21
CA GLY A 100 1.92 2.63 16.12
C GLY A 100 2.82 1.45 15.79
N PRO A 101 3.65 1.49 14.73
CA PRO A 101 4.54 0.39 14.37
C PRO A 101 5.53 0.05 15.49
N ARG A 102 6.09 1.09 16.14
CA ARG A 102 7.02 0.90 17.23
C ARG A 102 6.34 0.29 18.45
N LEU A 103 5.17 0.80 18.84
CA LEU A 103 4.39 0.27 19.96
C LEU A 103 4.03 -1.21 19.73
N ALA A 104 3.59 -1.56 18.53
CA ALA A 104 3.24 -2.95 18.19
C ALA A 104 4.45 -3.90 18.29
N ASN A 105 5.67 -3.42 17.96
CA ASN A 105 6.89 -4.23 18.07
C ASN A 105 7.44 -4.33 19.50
N MET A 106 6.96 -3.52 20.44
CA MET A 106 7.41 -3.53 21.84
C MET A 106 6.59 -4.44 22.74
N VAL A 107 5.45 -4.94 22.27
CA VAL A 107 4.49 -5.70 23.09
C VAL A 107 4.36 -7.14 22.61
N SER A 108 3.68 -7.98 23.42
CA SER A 108 3.41 -9.37 23.03
C SER A 108 2.57 -9.47 21.74
N PRO A 109 2.61 -10.60 20.99
CA PRO A 109 1.88 -10.73 19.74
C PRO A 109 0.39 -10.44 19.85
N LEU A 110 -0.25 -10.82 20.96
CA LEU A 110 -1.68 -10.55 21.18
C LEU A 110 -1.94 -9.06 21.45
N ALA A 111 -1.10 -8.40 22.22
CA ALA A 111 -1.20 -6.95 22.42
C ALA A 111 -0.87 -6.19 21.13
N ALA A 112 0.10 -6.65 20.35
CA ALA A 112 0.41 -6.12 19.02
C ALA A 112 -0.78 -6.20 18.06
N PHE A 113 -1.56 -7.30 18.13
CA PHE A 113 -2.80 -7.41 17.37
C PHE A 113 -3.78 -6.27 17.72
N ALA A 114 -4.00 -6.00 19.00
CA ALA A 114 -4.88 -4.91 19.43
C ALA A 114 -4.36 -3.54 18.96
N VAL A 115 -3.05 -3.28 19.08
CA VAL A 115 -2.43 -2.05 18.57
C VAL A 115 -2.63 -1.92 17.05
N ASN A 116 -2.40 -2.99 16.29
CA ASN A 116 -2.58 -3.01 14.84
C ASN A 116 -4.04 -2.75 14.45
N VAL A 117 -5.00 -3.35 15.16
CA VAL A 117 -6.44 -3.11 14.93
C VAL A 117 -6.77 -1.63 15.11
N VAL A 118 -6.35 -1.02 16.22
CA VAL A 118 -6.63 0.40 16.49
C VAL A 118 -5.95 1.30 15.44
N CYS A 119 -4.66 1.08 15.19
CA CYS A 119 -3.90 1.92 14.26
C CYS A 119 -4.42 1.82 12.82
N ILE A 120 -4.65 0.62 12.31
CA ILE A 120 -5.14 0.42 10.94
C ILE A 120 -6.56 0.97 10.78
N LEU A 121 -7.45 0.76 11.77
CA LEU A 121 -8.80 1.32 11.74
C LEU A 121 -8.77 2.86 11.70
N LEU A 122 -7.94 3.47 12.54
CA LEU A 122 -7.78 4.93 12.52
C LEU A 122 -7.22 5.44 11.20
N LEU A 123 -6.24 4.74 10.60
CA LEU A 123 -5.72 5.07 9.26
C LEU A 123 -6.82 4.97 8.19
N MET A 124 -7.72 4.00 8.29
CA MET A 124 -8.86 3.86 7.38
C MET A 124 -9.85 5.02 7.55
N ILE A 125 -10.21 5.38 8.78
CA ILE A 125 -11.14 6.48 9.08
C ILE A 125 -10.56 7.83 8.63
N LEU A 126 -9.29 8.11 8.95
CA LEU A 126 -8.66 9.38 8.62
C LEU A 126 -8.31 9.51 7.14
N GLY A 127 -7.94 8.42 6.48
CA GLY A 127 -7.37 8.44 5.14
C GLY A 127 -8.32 8.05 4.00
N CYS A 128 -9.36 7.24 4.26
CA CYS A 128 -10.15 6.62 3.20
C CYS A 128 -11.55 7.23 3.04
N HIS A 129 -11.62 8.49 2.62
CA HIS A 129 -12.93 9.08 2.29
C HIS A 129 -13.48 8.53 0.97
N ASN A 130 -12.65 8.46 -0.06
CA ASN A 130 -13.00 7.93 -1.37
C ASN A 130 -12.12 6.73 -1.73
N VAL A 131 -12.74 5.55 -1.85
CA VAL A 131 -12.06 4.29 -2.13
C VAL A 131 -11.29 4.33 -3.46
N ILE A 132 -11.81 5.03 -4.47
CA ILE A 132 -11.20 5.14 -5.80
C ILE A 132 -9.83 5.84 -5.75
N MET A 133 -9.61 6.71 -4.77
CA MET A 133 -8.34 7.43 -4.60
C MET A 133 -7.22 6.60 -3.96
N TYR A 134 -7.51 5.39 -3.49
CA TYR A 134 -6.55 4.45 -2.88
C TYR A 134 -5.71 5.01 -1.72
N ASN A 135 -6.16 6.05 -1.04
CA ASN A 135 -5.44 6.65 0.10
C ASN A 135 -5.18 5.64 1.21
N HIS A 136 -6.18 4.79 1.50
CA HIS A 136 -6.08 3.73 2.48
C HIS A 136 -4.94 2.77 2.18
N SER A 137 -4.82 2.31 0.94
CA SER A 137 -3.73 1.40 0.53
C SER A 137 -2.36 2.02 0.77
N THR A 138 -2.20 3.33 0.53
CA THR A 138 -0.94 4.04 0.76
C THR A 138 -0.58 4.13 2.23
N PHE A 139 -1.51 4.54 3.08
CA PHE A 139 -1.21 4.77 4.50
C PHE A 139 -1.09 3.46 5.28
N VAL A 140 -1.96 2.47 5.00
CA VAL A 140 -1.83 1.14 5.61
C VAL A 140 -0.56 0.44 5.13
N LEU A 141 -0.19 0.56 3.84
CA LEU A 141 1.08 0.04 3.34
C LEU A 141 2.27 0.67 4.06
N GLY A 142 2.26 2.00 4.22
CA GLY A 142 3.30 2.71 4.98
C GLY A 142 3.42 2.21 6.41
N TYR A 143 2.28 1.99 7.10
CA TYR A 143 2.24 1.40 8.43
C TYR A 143 2.87 0.00 8.46
N LEU A 144 2.47 -0.88 7.56
CA LEU A 144 2.98 -2.25 7.47
C LEU A 144 4.48 -2.30 7.15
N LEU A 145 4.95 -1.40 6.29
CA LEU A 145 6.38 -1.29 5.97
C LEU A 145 7.18 -0.85 7.21
N LEU A 146 6.73 0.19 7.91
CA LEU A 146 7.39 0.68 9.12
C LEU A 146 7.37 -0.35 10.25
N LEU A 147 6.30 -1.13 10.36
CA LEU A 147 6.16 -2.25 11.30
C LEU A 147 7.16 -3.38 10.99
N GLY A 148 7.27 -3.76 9.72
CA GLY A 148 8.12 -4.88 9.30
C GLY A 148 9.61 -4.56 9.19
N TYR A 149 9.97 -3.27 9.18
CA TYR A 149 11.35 -2.77 9.19
C TYR A 149 11.57 -1.93 10.45
N ASP A 150 11.41 -2.54 11.63
CA ASP A 150 11.57 -1.84 12.90
C ASP A 150 13.01 -1.38 13.13
N VAL A 151 13.15 -0.28 13.86
CA VAL A 151 14.43 0.27 14.32
C VAL A 151 14.31 0.76 15.76
N THR A 152 15.43 0.82 16.48
CA THR A 152 15.49 1.17 17.90
C THR A 152 16.53 2.26 18.18
N GLY A 153 16.50 2.83 19.34
CA GLY A 153 17.50 3.80 19.80
C GLY A 153 17.61 5.03 18.90
N LYS A 154 18.83 5.39 18.53
CA LYS A 154 19.11 6.57 17.68
C LYS A 154 18.45 6.49 16.30
N GLU A 155 18.38 5.30 15.72
CA GLU A 155 17.75 5.11 14.40
C GLU A 155 16.25 5.40 14.46
N TYR A 156 15.58 5.06 15.58
CA TYR A 156 14.18 5.42 15.76
C TYR A 156 13.99 6.94 15.89
N THR A 157 14.89 7.65 16.56
CA THR A 157 14.85 9.11 16.59
C THR A 157 14.96 9.71 15.19
N PHE A 158 15.90 9.22 14.38
CA PHE A 158 16.02 9.65 12.98
C PHE A 158 14.78 9.28 12.14
N ARG A 159 14.13 8.13 12.42
CA ARG A 159 12.85 7.76 11.81
C ARG A 159 11.75 8.76 12.10
N VAL A 160 11.60 9.16 13.36
CA VAL A 160 10.61 10.17 13.77
C VAL A 160 10.88 11.50 13.10
N ILE A 161 12.13 11.98 13.09
CA ILE A 161 12.51 13.21 12.40
C ILE A 161 12.19 13.12 10.90
N GLY A 162 12.55 12.03 10.24
CA GLY A 162 12.26 11.80 8.83
C GLY A 162 10.76 11.80 8.52
N LEU A 163 9.94 11.19 9.37
CA LEU A 163 8.48 11.20 9.26
C LEU A 163 7.89 12.60 9.51
N LEU A 164 8.42 13.37 10.47
CA LEU A 164 8.00 14.75 10.71
C LEU A 164 8.29 15.64 9.50
N VAL A 165 9.48 15.55 8.93
CA VAL A 165 9.82 16.26 7.69
C VAL A 165 8.90 15.83 6.56
N GLY A 166 8.66 14.53 6.41
CA GLY A 166 7.73 13.97 5.43
C GLY A 166 6.30 14.47 5.62
N MET A 167 5.84 14.56 6.86
CA MET A 167 4.52 15.12 7.21
C MET A 167 4.39 16.57 6.72
N VAL A 168 5.37 17.41 6.99
CA VAL A 168 5.36 18.82 6.54
C VAL A 168 5.33 18.90 5.01
N ILE A 169 6.16 18.10 4.31
CA ILE A 169 6.15 18.03 2.84
C ILE A 169 4.77 17.61 2.33
N CYS A 170 4.17 16.57 2.91
CA CYS A 170 2.83 16.09 2.56
C CYS A 170 1.75 17.15 2.80
N MET A 171 1.83 17.90 3.90
CA MET A 171 0.91 19.00 4.20
C MET A 171 1.02 20.12 3.16
N ILE A 172 2.23 20.51 2.78
CA ILE A 172 2.47 21.54 1.77
C ILE A 172 1.91 21.10 0.41
N VAL A 173 2.21 19.86 -0.01
CA VAL A 173 1.72 19.30 -1.28
C VAL A 173 0.20 19.21 -1.28
N PHE A 174 -0.40 18.69 -0.22
CA PHE A 174 -1.84 18.59 -0.07
C PHE A 174 -2.51 19.96 -0.12
N TYR A 175 -2.06 20.92 0.71
CA TYR A 175 -2.61 22.27 0.75
C TYR A 175 -2.53 22.95 -0.62
N LYS A 176 -1.36 22.90 -1.28
CA LYS A 176 -1.15 23.51 -2.59
C LYS A 176 -2.09 22.97 -3.67
N ASN A 177 -2.40 21.67 -3.64
CA ASN A 177 -3.23 21.02 -4.66
C ASN A 177 -4.73 21.07 -4.33
N GLN A 178 -5.11 21.08 -3.04
CA GLN A 178 -6.50 20.96 -2.60
C GLN A 178 -7.12 22.27 -2.09
N ARG A 179 -6.37 23.36 -1.97
CA ARG A 179 -6.83 24.65 -1.40
C ARG A 179 -8.05 25.27 -2.11
N ASN A 180 -8.25 24.97 -3.37
CA ASN A 180 -9.37 25.49 -4.16
C ASN A 180 -10.65 24.64 -4.05
N ARG A 181 -10.60 23.50 -3.32
CA ARG A 181 -11.78 22.66 -3.09
C ARG A 181 -12.55 23.13 -1.88
N ALA A 182 -13.81 23.46 -2.08
CA ALA A 182 -14.69 23.94 -1.02
C ALA A 182 -15.55 22.79 -0.46
N TYR A 183 -15.11 22.21 0.65
CA TYR A 183 -15.89 21.26 1.42
C TYR A 183 -16.47 21.93 2.66
N ARG A 184 -17.72 21.58 3.03
CA ARG A 184 -18.37 22.05 4.28
C ARG A 184 -18.02 21.18 5.49
N ARG A 185 -17.63 19.92 5.25
CA ARG A 185 -17.35 18.90 6.28
C ARG A 185 -16.08 19.21 7.06
N THR A 186 -16.09 18.77 8.32
CA THR A 186 -15.01 19.00 9.28
C THR A 186 -14.25 17.72 9.57
N PHE A 187 -13.13 17.81 10.29
CA PHE A 187 -12.35 16.66 10.76
C PHE A 187 -13.19 15.68 11.62
N LEU A 188 -14.05 16.21 12.50
CA LEU A 188 -14.91 15.40 13.37
C LEU A 188 -15.95 14.59 12.58
N ASP A 189 -16.35 15.07 11.42
CA ASP A 189 -17.32 14.36 10.60
C ASP A 189 -16.78 13.05 10.04
N LEU A 190 -15.44 12.87 9.93
CA LEU A 190 -14.82 11.61 9.58
C LEU A 190 -15.13 10.50 10.60
N PHE A 191 -15.15 10.86 11.89
CA PHE A 191 -15.49 9.93 12.97
C PHE A 191 -17.01 9.74 13.11
N ARG A 192 -17.80 10.80 12.95
CA ARG A 192 -19.28 10.72 13.02
C ARG A 192 -19.87 9.87 11.92
N GLU A 193 -19.23 9.82 10.75
CA GLU A 193 -19.66 9.00 9.63
C GLU A 193 -19.27 7.52 9.76
N PHE A 194 -18.48 7.18 10.77
CA PHE A 194 -18.17 5.78 11.08
C PHE A 194 -19.40 5.13 11.72
N ASP A 195 -20.21 4.51 10.88
CA ASP A 195 -21.41 3.75 11.28
C ASP A 195 -21.32 2.33 10.72
N LEU A 196 -21.39 1.34 11.60
CA LEU A 196 -21.35 -0.09 11.23
C LEU A 196 -22.52 -0.52 10.33
N LYS A 197 -23.58 0.31 10.22
CA LYS A 197 -24.66 0.08 9.27
C LYS A 197 -24.21 0.38 7.82
N SER A 198 -23.23 1.26 7.63
CA SER A 198 -22.73 1.60 6.30
C SER A 198 -21.80 0.51 5.76
N ALA A 199 -21.92 0.20 4.46
CA ALA A 199 -21.05 -0.77 3.77
C ALA A 199 -19.57 -0.36 3.85
N ARG A 200 -19.28 0.94 3.79
CA ARG A 200 -17.93 1.51 3.90
C ARG A 200 -17.30 1.21 5.25
N SER A 201 -17.98 1.50 6.35
CA SER A 201 -17.44 1.26 7.70
C SER A 201 -17.30 -0.23 8.00
N ARG A 202 -18.23 -1.07 7.53
CA ARG A 202 -18.09 -2.53 7.63
C ARG A 202 -16.85 -3.02 6.90
N TRP A 203 -16.56 -2.48 5.72
CA TRP A 203 -15.33 -2.82 4.99
C TRP A 203 -14.08 -2.35 5.73
N TYR A 204 -14.07 -1.14 6.38
CA TYR A 204 -12.96 -0.70 7.20
C TYR A 204 -12.64 -1.69 8.32
N VAL A 205 -13.65 -2.11 9.06
CA VAL A 205 -13.50 -3.09 10.14
C VAL A 205 -13.03 -4.45 9.59
N LYS A 206 -13.65 -4.92 8.49
CA LYS A 206 -13.31 -6.18 7.84
C LYS A 206 -11.82 -6.17 7.40
N LEU A 207 -11.36 -5.15 6.68
CA LEU A 207 -9.98 -5.03 6.24
C LEU A 207 -9.03 -4.99 7.44
N THR A 208 -9.33 -4.18 8.44
CA THR A 208 -8.52 -4.04 9.65
C THR A 208 -8.34 -5.37 10.37
N LEU A 209 -9.43 -6.10 10.60
CA LEU A 209 -9.39 -7.40 11.29
C LEU A 209 -8.64 -8.44 10.47
N ILE A 210 -8.87 -8.53 9.17
CA ILE A 210 -8.18 -9.49 8.28
C ILE A 210 -6.68 -9.23 8.26
N VAL A 211 -6.25 -7.97 8.10
CA VAL A 211 -4.83 -7.62 8.06
C VAL A 211 -4.16 -7.88 9.40
N SER A 212 -4.77 -7.45 10.50
CA SER A 212 -4.19 -7.60 11.84
C SER A 212 -4.13 -9.04 12.30
N SER A 213 -5.18 -9.85 12.04
CA SER A 213 -5.20 -11.26 12.41
C SER A 213 -4.27 -12.12 11.55
N ALA A 214 -4.12 -11.81 10.26
CA ALA A 214 -3.12 -12.49 9.42
C ALA A 214 -1.70 -12.25 9.94
N MET A 215 -1.38 -11.03 10.37
CA MET A 215 -0.07 -10.73 10.98
C MET A 215 0.11 -11.43 12.33
N LEU A 216 -0.94 -11.46 13.17
CA LEU A 216 -0.91 -12.20 14.43
C LEU A 216 -0.61 -13.69 14.18
N PHE A 217 -1.30 -14.30 13.23
CA PHE A 217 -1.11 -15.71 12.88
C PHE A 217 0.32 -15.99 12.42
N MET A 218 0.88 -15.15 11.55
CA MET A 218 2.27 -15.28 11.11
C MET A 218 3.27 -15.12 12.26
N ASN A 219 3.02 -14.19 13.19
CA ASN A 219 3.88 -13.96 14.35
C ASN A 219 3.80 -15.15 15.35
N LEU A 220 2.62 -15.72 15.57
CA LEU A 220 2.45 -16.91 16.43
C LEU A 220 3.15 -18.14 15.87
N LEU A 221 3.24 -18.26 14.55
CA LEU A 221 4.03 -19.31 13.87
C LEU A 221 5.53 -19.03 13.86
N GLY A 222 5.99 -17.89 14.42
CA GLY A 222 7.39 -17.49 14.39
C GLY A 222 7.93 -17.16 12.99
N LEU A 223 7.05 -16.90 12.02
CA LEU A 223 7.45 -16.62 10.65
C LEU A 223 7.89 -15.16 10.51
N PRO A 224 9.11 -14.92 9.98
CA PRO A 224 9.60 -13.56 9.78
C PRO A 224 8.80 -12.84 8.67
N ARG A 225 8.82 -11.51 8.70
CA ARG A 225 8.15 -10.68 7.68
C ARG A 225 6.63 -10.85 7.61
N ALA A 226 5.96 -10.99 8.77
CA ALA A 226 4.50 -11.05 8.89
C ALA A 226 3.77 -9.94 8.08
N MET A 227 4.41 -8.77 7.90
CA MET A 227 3.91 -7.68 7.09
C MET A 227 3.59 -8.09 5.64
N TRP A 228 4.27 -9.09 5.06
CA TRP A 228 4.00 -9.53 3.69
C TRP A 228 2.63 -10.17 3.55
N ALA A 229 2.20 -10.95 4.56
CA ALA A 229 0.83 -11.46 4.63
C ALA A 229 -0.17 -10.32 4.81
N GLY A 230 0.12 -9.36 5.70
CA GLY A 230 -0.71 -8.15 5.88
C GLY A 230 -0.89 -7.35 4.58
N ILE A 231 0.20 -7.11 3.83
CA ILE A 231 0.16 -6.43 2.52
C ILE A 231 -0.66 -7.24 1.50
N ALA A 232 -0.54 -8.59 1.52
CA ALA A 232 -1.35 -9.43 0.65
C ALA A 232 -2.84 -9.30 0.99
N CYS A 233 -3.20 -9.41 2.27
CA CYS A 233 -4.56 -9.23 2.75
C CYS A 233 -5.13 -7.86 2.36
N MET A 234 -4.42 -6.77 2.67
CA MET A 234 -4.84 -5.41 2.33
C MET A 234 -5.13 -5.26 0.83
N SER A 235 -4.29 -5.83 -0.02
CA SER A 235 -4.42 -5.67 -1.47
C SER A 235 -5.55 -6.49 -2.09
N VAL A 236 -5.98 -7.57 -1.44
CA VAL A 236 -7.06 -8.47 -1.89
C VAL A 236 -8.40 -8.07 -1.28
N CYS A 237 -8.41 -7.57 -0.05
CA CYS A 237 -9.63 -7.16 0.66
C CYS A 237 -10.21 -5.86 0.07
N LEU A 238 -10.88 -5.98 -1.08
CA LEU A 238 -11.55 -4.88 -1.74
C LEU A 238 -12.93 -4.60 -1.11
N PRO A 239 -13.51 -3.39 -1.34
CA PRO A 239 -14.86 -3.06 -0.89
C PRO A 239 -15.93 -3.97 -1.49
N PHE A 240 -15.73 -4.40 -2.74
CA PHE A 240 -16.63 -5.29 -3.47
C PHE A 240 -16.09 -6.72 -3.40
N THR A 241 -16.87 -7.61 -2.79
CA THR A 241 -16.43 -8.99 -2.52
C THR A 241 -16.23 -9.80 -3.81
N GLU A 242 -17.02 -9.50 -4.85
CA GLU A 242 -16.92 -10.16 -6.17
C GLU A 242 -15.54 -10.05 -6.79
N ASP A 243 -14.84 -8.93 -6.57
CA ASP A 243 -13.50 -8.69 -7.09
C ASP A 243 -12.38 -9.38 -6.28
N CYS A 244 -12.68 -9.86 -5.07
CA CYS A 244 -11.66 -10.40 -4.16
C CYS A 244 -11.06 -11.72 -4.66
N ILE A 245 -11.88 -12.62 -5.22
CA ILE A 245 -11.41 -13.94 -5.70
C ILE A 245 -10.50 -13.82 -6.90
N PRO A 246 -10.89 -13.12 -8.01
CA PRO A 246 -10.00 -12.92 -9.15
C PRO A 246 -8.70 -12.21 -8.74
N ARG A 247 -8.79 -11.25 -7.81
CA ARG A 247 -7.63 -10.51 -7.33
C ARG A 247 -6.70 -11.36 -6.46
N SER A 248 -7.25 -12.27 -5.63
CA SER A 248 -6.50 -13.22 -4.83
C SER A 248 -5.71 -14.20 -5.70
N VAL A 249 -6.37 -14.82 -6.69
CA VAL A 249 -5.72 -15.73 -7.64
C VAL A 249 -4.62 -15.00 -8.40
N SER A 250 -4.93 -13.82 -8.93
CA SER A 250 -3.97 -12.99 -9.63
C SER A 250 -2.76 -12.62 -8.75
N ARG A 251 -2.98 -12.30 -7.46
CA ARG A 251 -1.90 -12.00 -6.53
C ARG A 251 -1.01 -13.22 -6.27
N GLY A 252 -1.59 -14.39 -6.01
CA GLY A 252 -0.83 -15.62 -5.79
C GLY A 252 0.01 -15.98 -7.01
N MET A 253 -0.62 -16.09 -8.18
CA MET A 253 0.05 -16.47 -9.42
C MET A 253 1.17 -15.50 -9.81
N PHE A 254 0.88 -14.21 -9.87
CA PHE A 254 1.87 -13.22 -10.30
C PHE A 254 2.94 -12.91 -9.26
N ASN A 255 2.70 -13.22 -7.97
CA ASN A 255 3.75 -13.23 -6.98
C ASN A 255 4.75 -14.37 -7.26
N VAL A 256 4.26 -15.57 -7.60
CA VAL A 256 5.12 -16.70 -7.99
C VAL A 256 5.90 -16.35 -9.26
N VAL A 257 5.24 -15.82 -10.29
CA VAL A 257 5.90 -15.36 -11.52
C VAL A 257 7.00 -14.34 -11.21
N GLY A 258 6.71 -13.36 -10.34
CA GLY A 258 7.71 -12.38 -9.90
C GLY A 258 8.88 -13.01 -9.17
N CYS A 259 8.64 -14.00 -8.31
CA CYS A 259 9.71 -14.74 -7.64
C CYS A 259 10.59 -15.52 -8.64
N LEU A 260 9.99 -16.19 -9.62
CA LEU A 260 10.74 -16.91 -10.65
C LEU A 260 11.60 -15.96 -11.50
N LEU A 261 11.04 -14.83 -11.91
CA LEU A 261 11.80 -13.81 -12.64
C LEU A 261 12.94 -13.22 -11.79
N PHE A 262 12.70 -13.02 -10.48
CA PHE A 262 13.75 -12.60 -9.56
C PHE A 262 14.87 -13.62 -9.46
N ILE A 263 14.56 -14.92 -9.33
CA ILE A 263 15.55 -16.00 -9.29
C ILE A 263 16.42 -15.97 -10.56
N VAL A 264 15.80 -15.85 -11.74
CA VAL A 264 16.54 -15.79 -13.00
C VAL A 264 17.50 -14.60 -13.00
N LEU A 265 17.05 -13.41 -12.61
CA LEU A 265 17.91 -12.23 -12.52
C LEU A 265 19.04 -12.41 -11.50
N TYR A 266 18.73 -12.99 -10.35
CA TYR A 266 19.71 -13.23 -9.28
C TYR A 266 20.81 -14.22 -9.70
N LEU A 267 20.49 -15.21 -10.54
CA LEU A 267 21.45 -16.20 -11.05
C LEU A 267 22.28 -15.68 -12.24
N VAL A 268 21.71 -14.79 -13.05
CA VAL A 268 22.37 -14.28 -14.28
C VAL A 268 23.23 -13.04 -13.99
N LEU A 269 22.79 -12.19 -13.07
CA LEU A 269 23.50 -10.94 -12.77
C LEU A 269 24.66 -11.18 -11.80
N PRO A 270 25.78 -10.45 -11.96
CA PRO A 270 26.87 -10.47 -10.97
C PRO A 270 26.39 -9.87 -9.64
N GLU A 271 27.01 -10.29 -8.52
CA GLU A 271 26.65 -9.87 -7.17
C GLU A 271 26.61 -8.34 -6.98
N SER A 272 27.51 -7.62 -7.66
CA SER A 272 27.54 -6.15 -7.64
C SER A 272 26.24 -5.50 -8.15
N MET A 273 25.44 -6.23 -8.92
CA MET A 273 24.18 -5.74 -9.50
C MET A 273 22.95 -6.10 -8.65
N TYR A 274 23.07 -6.94 -7.62
CA TYR A 274 21.92 -7.35 -6.79
C TYR A 274 21.15 -6.18 -6.16
N PRO A 275 21.79 -5.11 -5.66
CA PRO A 275 21.06 -3.95 -5.12
C PRO A 275 20.15 -3.25 -6.16
N TYR A 276 20.47 -3.40 -7.45
CA TYR A 276 19.72 -2.75 -8.54
C TYR A 276 18.52 -3.57 -9.03
N ILE A 277 18.38 -4.84 -8.63
CA ILE A 277 17.22 -5.67 -9.03
C ILE A 277 15.90 -5.01 -8.56
N GLY A 278 15.89 -4.42 -7.37
CA GLY A 278 14.73 -3.65 -6.89
C GLY A 278 14.35 -2.48 -7.80
N MET A 279 15.35 -1.81 -8.38
CA MET A 279 15.14 -0.71 -9.34
C MET A 279 14.55 -1.23 -10.67
N ILE A 280 15.03 -2.38 -11.16
CA ILE A 280 14.44 -3.07 -12.33
C ILE A 280 12.96 -3.36 -12.07
N GLY A 281 12.62 -3.84 -10.85
CA GLY A 281 11.24 -4.03 -10.42
C GLY A 281 10.43 -2.74 -10.47
N GLY A 282 10.95 -1.63 -9.97
CA GLY A 282 10.31 -0.33 -10.02
C GLY A 282 10.02 0.15 -11.43
N ILE A 283 10.96 -0.01 -12.36
CA ILE A 283 10.77 0.28 -13.80
C ILE A 283 9.65 -0.63 -14.37
N GLY A 284 9.67 -1.92 -14.04
CA GLY A 284 8.64 -2.87 -14.44
C GLY A 284 7.23 -2.47 -13.95
N VAL A 285 7.11 -2.00 -12.70
CA VAL A 285 5.86 -1.44 -12.18
C VAL A 285 5.42 -0.22 -12.99
N GLY A 286 6.33 0.67 -13.36
CA GLY A 286 6.04 1.84 -14.19
C GLY A 286 5.46 1.47 -15.55
N TYR A 287 5.90 0.38 -16.15
CA TYR A 287 5.36 -0.17 -17.39
C TYR A 287 4.10 -1.03 -17.20
N SER A 288 3.74 -1.38 -15.98
CA SER A 288 2.61 -2.27 -15.72
C SER A 288 1.30 -1.50 -15.73
N ALA A 289 0.41 -1.80 -16.69
CA ALA A 289 -0.92 -1.23 -16.76
C ALA A 289 -1.94 -1.92 -15.83
N GLY A 290 -1.67 -3.16 -15.45
CA GLY A 290 -2.59 -3.99 -14.66
C GLY A 290 -1.97 -4.50 -13.37
N TYR A 291 -2.85 -4.76 -12.39
CA TYR A 291 -2.50 -5.28 -11.07
C TYR A 291 -1.62 -6.56 -11.09
N PRO A 292 -1.86 -7.53 -12.00
CA PRO A 292 -1.05 -8.76 -12.04
C PRO A 292 0.44 -8.46 -12.19
N TRP A 293 0.83 -7.74 -13.22
CA TRP A 293 2.23 -7.39 -13.48
C TRP A 293 2.82 -6.45 -12.42
N GLN A 294 2.02 -5.53 -11.87
CA GLN A 294 2.46 -4.72 -10.72
C GLN A 294 2.83 -5.63 -9.53
N THR A 295 2.06 -6.69 -9.28
CA THR A 295 2.36 -7.66 -8.21
C THR A 295 3.68 -8.39 -8.47
N ALA A 296 3.91 -8.84 -9.72
CA ALA A 296 5.15 -9.53 -10.10
C ALA A 296 6.38 -8.63 -9.87
N PHE A 297 6.36 -7.41 -10.39
CA PHE A 297 7.50 -6.51 -10.29
C PHE A 297 7.72 -5.92 -8.88
N ASN A 298 6.66 -5.70 -8.10
CA ASN A 298 6.77 -5.30 -6.70
C ASN A 298 7.49 -6.36 -5.83
N THR A 299 7.52 -7.61 -6.27
CA THR A 299 8.23 -8.69 -5.59
C THR A 299 9.75 -8.47 -5.60
N PHE A 300 10.29 -7.86 -6.66
CA PHE A 300 11.73 -7.62 -6.80
C PHE A 300 12.31 -6.75 -5.68
N GLY A 301 11.66 -5.63 -5.37
CA GLY A 301 12.13 -4.74 -4.29
C GLY A 301 12.11 -5.43 -2.93
N ALA A 302 11.08 -6.22 -2.65
CA ALA A 302 10.99 -6.96 -1.39
C ALA A 302 12.05 -8.07 -1.28
N LEU A 303 12.28 -8.82 -2.37
CA LEU A 303 13.26 -9.90 -2.42
C LEU A 303 14.68 -9.40 -2.43
N SER A 304 15.00 -8.27 -3.09
CA SER A 304 16.34 -7.68 -3.08
C SER A 304 16.84 -7.41 -1.65
N ILE A 305 15.96 -6.94 -0.77
CA ILE A 305 16.29 -6.71 0.64
C ILE A 305 16.35 -8.04 1.41
N ALA A 306 15.36 -8.90 1.20
CA ALA A 306 15.23 -10.13 1.98
C ALA A 306 16.30 -11.17 1.65
N ALA A 307 16.74 -11.24 0.39
CA ALA A 307 17.81 -12.15 -0.03
C ALA A 307 19.15 -11.84 0.66
N GLY A 308 19.43 -10.57 0.93
CA GLY A 308 20.60 -10.16 1.71
C GLY A 308 20.54 -10.54 3.20
N ILE A 309 19.33 -10.78 3.74
CA ILE A 309 19.12 -11.09 5.17
C ILE A 309 18.99 -12.59 5.42
N PHE A 310 18.20 -13.28 4.59
CA PHE A 310 17.83 -14.69 4.78
C PHE A 310 18.47 -15.63 3.76
N GLY A 311 19.18 -15.11 2.77
CA GLY A 311 19.56 -15.84 1.56
C GLY A 311 18.39 -15.94 0.56
N MET A 312 18.71 -16.12 -0.71
CA MET A 312 17.74 -16.11 -1.81
C MET A 312 16.66 -17.19 -1.66
N PRO A 313 16.98 -18.50 -1.38
CA PRO A 313 15.96 -19.54 -1.30
C PRO A 313 14.94 -19.30 -0.18
N ALA A 314 15.41 -18.92 1.01
CA ALA A 314 14.52 -18.65 2.15
C ALA A 314 13.66 -17.38 1.91
N ALA A 315 14.24 -16.32 1.34
CA ALA A 315 13.51 -15.11 1.00
C ALA A 315 12.37 -15.40 0.01
N VAL A 316 12.63 -16.20 -1.03
CA VAL A 316 11.63 -16.60 -2.03
C VAL A 316 10.52 -17.44 -1.40
N ALA A 317 10.87 -18.47 -0.62
CA ALA A 317 9.90 -19.33 0.05
C ALA A 317 8.99 -18.53 1.00
N LEU A 318 9.56 -17.65 1.83
CA LEU A 318 8.82 -16.76 2.72
C LEU A 318 7.91 -15.80 1.93
N ARG A 319 8.39 -15.26 0.81
CA ARG A 319 7.62 -14.33 -0.01
C ARG A 319 6.42 -15.00 -0.65
N ILE A 320 6.60 -16.19 -1.24
CA ILE A 320 5.51 -16.96 -1.84
C ILE A 320 4.52 -17.37 -0.75
N GLY A 321 5.01 -17.99 0.33
CA GLY A 321 4.18 -18.47 1.44
C GLY A 321 3.32 -17.34 2.03
N ALA A 322 3.92 -16.23 2.43
CA ALA A 322 3.20 -15.12 3.03
C ALA A 322 2.15 -14.50 2.08
N ASN A 323 2.46 -14.37 0.78
CA ASN A 323 1.50 -13.82 -0.18
C ASN A 323 0.37 -14.78 -0.50
N VAL A 324 0.65 -16.06 -0.70
CA VAL A 324 -0.38 -17.08 -0.97
C VAL A 324 -1.27 -17.27 0.26
N LEU A 325 -0.68 -17.42 1.45
CA LEU A 325 -1.44 -17.56 2.70
C LEU A 325 -2.30 -16.32 2.98
N GLY A 326 -1.75 -15.11 2.85
CA GLY A 326 -2.50 -13.87 3.06
C GLY A 326 -3.64 -13.70 2.06
N ALA A 327 -3.42 -14.04 0.78
CA ALA A 327 -4.45 -13.96 -0.25
C ALA A 327 -5.57 -14.99 -0.01
N ALA A 328 -5.23 -16.25 0.28
CA ALA A 328 -6.19 -17.32 0.60
C ALA A 328 -6.97 -17.01 1.89
N TYR A 329 -6.28 -16.57 2.94
CA TYR A 329 -6.89 -16.16 4.20
C TYR A 329 -7.96 -15.08 3.99
N THR A 330 -7.66 -14.07 3.18
CA THR A 330 -8.61 -13.00 2.87
C THR A 330 -9.89 -13.54 2.20
N VAL A 331 -9.76 -14.47 1.25
CA VAL A 331 -10.91 -15.07 0.57
C VAL A 331 -11.76 -15.88 1.57
N ILE A 332 -11.13 -16.65 2.45
CA ILE A 332 -11.83 -17.42 3.48
C ILE A 332 -12.60 -16.47 4.41
N CYS A 333 -11.93 -15.44 4.94
CA CYS A 333 -12.56 -14.45 5.82
C CYS A 333 -13.72 -13.71 5.14
N ASN A 334 -13.59 -13.35 3.86
CA ASN A 334 -14.67 -12.71 3.10
C ASN A 334 -15.88 -13.64 3.00
N LYS A 335 -15.68 -14.91 2.61
CA LYS A 335 -16.78 -15.89 2.54
C LYS A 335 -17.48 -16.12 3.88
N VAL A 336 -16.71 -16.17 4.97
CA VAL A 336 -17.27 -16.33 6.32
C VAL A 336 -18.08 -15.10 6.71
N THR A 337 -17.55 -13.89 6.51
CA THR A 337 -18.26 -12.64 6.84
C THR A 337 -19.52 -12.46 6.03
N ASP A 338 -19.52 -12.84 4.75
CA ASP A 338 -20.69 -12.75 3.87
C ASP A 338 -21.79 -13.73 4.32
N LYS A 339 -21.44 -15.00 4.63
CA LYS A 339 -22.40 -15.99 5.18
C LYS A 339 -23.00 -15.54 6.53
N VAL A 340 -22.17 -14.98 7.42
CA VAL A 340 -22.66 -14.45 8.70
C VAL A 340 -23.62 -13.28 8.47
N ALA A 341 -23.33 -12.38 7.54
CA ALA A 341 -24.22 -11.27 7.20
C ALA A 341 -25.56 -11.76 6.61
N GLU A 342 -25.53 -12.76 5.73
CA GLU A 342 -26.74 -13.40 5.18
C GLU A 342 -27.59 -14.05 6.30
N TYR A 343 -26.97 -14.80 7.20
CA TYR A 343 -27.65 -15.44 8.33
C TYR A 343 -28.34 -14.42 9.26
N ILE A 344 -27.62 -13.32 9.60
CA ILE A 344 -28.18 -12.26 10.44
C ILE A 344 -29.36 -11.55 9.75
N SER A 345 -29.25 -11.31 8.44
CA SER A 345 -30.33 -10.69 7.67
C SER A 345 -31.57 -11.58 7.57
N ALA A 346 -31.39 -12.89 7.35
CA ALA A 346 -32.48 -13.87 7.29
C ALA A 346 -33.22 -13.95 8.64
N ASN A 347 -32.51 -13.99 9.76
CA ASN A 347 -33.12 -14.03 11.09
C ASN A 347 -33.92 -12.74 11.40
N ARG A 348 -33.40 -11.57 11.04
CA ARG A 348 -34.15 -10.32 11.21
C ARG A 348 -35.43 -10.27 10.37
N CYS A 349 -35.41 -10.80 9.15
CA CYS A 349 -36.62 -10.93 8.34
C CYS A 349 -37.62 -11.92 8.96
N ALA A 350 -37.15 -13.03 9.54
CA ALA A 350 -38.01 -14.00 10.22
C ALA A 350 -38.67 -13.40 11.48
N GLU A 351 -37.92 -12.64 12.29
CA GLU A 351 -38.45 -11.94 13.47
C GLU A 351 -39.47 -10.85 13.10
N SER A 352 -39.26 -10.12 12.01
CA SER A 352 -40.19 -9.08 11.54
C SER A 352 -41.49 -9.64 10.93
N LEU A 353 -41.54 -10.93 10.62
CA LEU A 353 -42.77 -11.60 10.14
C LEU A 353 -43.57 -12.27 11.27
N GLN A 354 -43.01 -12.38 12.48
CA GLN A 354 -43.63 -12.99 13.65
C GLN A 354 -44.19 -11.94 14.66
N GLY A 355 -43.88 -10.66 14.48
CA GLY A 355 -44.41 -9.56 15.27
C GLY A 355 -45.32 -8.66 14.45
#